data_0c08e69e063409d8d6a590079bd5f64c
#
_entry.id   0c08e69e063409d8d6a590079bd5f64c
#
_cell.length_a   1.000
_cell.length_b   1.000
_cell.length_c   1.000
_cell.angle_alpha   90.00
_cell.angle_beta   90.00
_cell.angle_gamma   90.00
#
_symmetry.space_group_name_H-M   'P 1'
#
loop_
_entity.id
_entity.type
_entity.pdbx_description
1 polymer ?
#
loop_
_entity_poly.entity_id
_entity_poly.type
_entity_poly.pdbx_seq_one_letter_code
_entity_poly.pdbx_strand_id
1 'polypeptide(L)'
;MIVAGGTGGHVYPGIAVADELHRMGIRTHWLGSRHGIEARVVAGTAIPLSLVRIRGLRRGGWLRWLTAPFIVALATAHALIVMIKIRPSVVLGMGGFVSGPGGVAAWLCRKPLVIHEQNAVPGLTNRLLSRIATRVLEAFPRSFPVQVNARCTGNPVRDDIARVGNAALETSSEGPLNLLVFGGSRGARKLNRVVPAALSLAQSTLGQFTVLHQCGADMVEETRVAYRE
;
A
#
# COMPACT_ATOMS: atom_id res chain seq x y z
N MET A 1 -10.86 10.35 9.17
CA MET A 1 -10.27 10.66 7.84
C MET A 1 -9.18 9.65 7.55
N ILE A 2 -9.15 9.08 6.36
CA ILE A 2 -8.07 8.18 5.90
C ILE A 2 -7.14 8.98 4.99
N VAL A 3 -5.83 8.85 5.20
CA VAL A 3 -4.80 9.52 4.41
C VAL A 3 -3.88 8.46 3.82
N ALA A 4 -4.02 8.23 2.52
CA ALA A 4 -3.23 7.24 1.81
C ALA A 4 -3.07 7.59 0.34
N GLY A 5 -1.93 7.20 -0.25
CA GLY A 5 -1.72 7.40 -1.68
C GLY A 5 -0.44 6.81 -2.21
N GLY A 6 -0.30 6.91 -3.52
CA GLY A 6 0.88 6.51 -4.27
C GLY A 6 0.82 5.09 -4.83
N THR A 7 0.70 4.07 -4.01
CA THR A 7 0.69 2.66 -4.48
C THR A 7 -0.51 1.88 -3.97
N GLY A 8 -0.83 0.77 -4.64
CA GLY A 8 -1.91 -0.13 -4.24
C GLY A 8 -1.74 -0.69 -2.83
N GLY A 9 -0.49 -0.93 -2.40
CA GLY A 9 -0.19 -1.44 -1.07
C GLY A 9 -0.62 -0.54 0.08
N HIS A 10 -0.83 0.76 -0.16
CA HIS A 10 -1.38 1.69 0.82
C HIS A 10 -2.87 1.97 0.60
N VAL A 11 -3.29 2.03 -0.66
CA VAL A 11 -4.65 2.43 -1.03
C VAL A 11 -5.67 1.32 -0.76
N TYR A 12 -5.40 0.10 -1.19
CA TYR A 12 -6.36 -1.00 -1.00
C TYR A 12 -6.60 -1.38 0.47
N PRO A 13 -5.57 -1.47 1.34
CA PRO A 13 -5.81 -1.64 2.78
C PRO A 13 -6.61 -0.49 3.39
N GLY A 14 -6.37 0.75 2.94
CA GLY A 14 -7.16 1.90 3.37
C GLY A 14 -8.63 1.82 2.94
N ILE A 15 -8.93 1.29 1.75
CA ILE A 15 -10.31 1.04 1.29
C ILE A 15 -10.95 -0.05 2.16
N ALA A 16 -10.23 -1.15 2.43
CA ALA A 16 -10.75 -2.21 3.29
C ALA A 16 -11.16 -1.67 4.68
N VAL A 17 -10.35 -0.79 5.27
CA VAL A 17 -10.70 -0.11 6.53
C VAL A 17 -11.90 0.82 6.35
N ALA A 18 -11.96 1.57 5.24
CA ALA A 18 -13.09 2.48 4.98
C ALA A 18 -14.42 1.73 4.86
N ASP A 19 -14.41 0.58 4.17
CA ASP A 19 -15.57 -0.28 3.98
C ASP A 19 -16.07 -0.84 5.31
N GLU A 20 -15.13 -1.29 6.18
CA GLU A 20 -15.48 -1.75 7.52
C GLU A 20 -16.08 -0.64 8.38
N LEU A 21 -15.43 0.53 8.40
CA LEU A 21 -15.95 1.70 9.12
C LEU A 21 -17.33 2.10 8.61
N HIS A 22 -17.58 2.01 7.31
CA HIS A 22 -18.89 2.29 6.72
C HIS A 22 -19.96 1.28 7.19
N ARG A 23 -19.63 -0.02 7.26
CA ARG A 23 -20.51 -1.05 7.82
C ARG A 23 -20.87 -0.79 9.29
N MET A 24 -19.95 -0.18 10.03
CA MET A 24 -20.18 0.27 11.41
C MET A 24 -20.93 1.60 11.51
N GLY A 25 -21.41 2.19 10.40
CA GLY A 25 -22.10 3.49 10.37
C GLY A 25 -21.18 4.70 10.53
N ILE A 26 -19.84 4.51 10.45
CA ILE A 26 -18.86 5.58 10.65
C ILE A 26 -18.55 6.24 9.30
N ARG A 27 -18.81 7.55 9.20
CA ARG A 27 -18.50 8.32 8.00
C ARG A 27 -16.99 8.48 7.83
N THR A 28 -16.50 8.16 6.64
CA THR A 28 -15.11 8.32 6.24
C THR A 28 -14.94 9.46 5.24
N HIS A 29 -13.73 10.02 5.16
CA HIS A 29 -13.30 10.96 4.14
C HIS A 29 -11.86 10.63 3.77
N TRP A 30 -11.54 10.65 2.49
CA TRP A 30 -10.20 10.33 2.01
C TRP A 30 -9.41 11.59 1.66
N LEU A 31 -8.16 11.64 2.09
CA LEU A 31 -7.17 12.61 1.64
C LEU A 31 -6.11 11.88 0.80
N GLY A 32 -6.06 12.18 -0.48
CA GLY A 32 -5.14 11.57 -1.45
C GLY A 32 -4.30 12.58 -2.21
N SER A 33 -3.45 12.10 -3.11
CA SER A 33 -2.70 12.93 -4.05
C SER A 33 -3.34 12.90 -5.46
N ARG A 34 -3.19 14.00 -6.22
CA ARG A 34 -3.77 14.09 -7.58
C ARG A 34 -3.18 13.10 -8.59
N HIS A 35 -1.98 12.61 -8.32
CA HIS A 35 -1.20 11.81 -9.28
C HIS A 35 -0.99 10.36 -8.83
N GLY A 36 -1.56 9.96 -7.70
CA GLY A 36 -1.55 8.59 -7.22
C GLY A 36 -2.72 7.77 -7.78
N ILE A 37 -2.67 6.47 -7.58
CA ILE A 37 -3.75 5.57 -8.00
C ILE A 37 -5.06 5.85 -7.24
N GLU A 38 -4.97 6.42 -6.04
CA GLU A 38 -6.11 6.78 -5.20
C GLU A 38 -7.06 7.76 -5.89
N ALA A 39 -6.54 8.68 -6.70
CA ALA A 39 -7.35 9.63 -7.45
C ALA A 39 -8.35 8.94 -8.38
N ARG A 40 -8.03 7.73 -8.84
CA ARG A 40 -8.89 6.93 -9.73
C ARG A 40 -9.65 5.87 -8.94
N VAL A 41 -8.97 5.14 -8.08
CA VAL A 41 -9.54 3.98 -7.37
C VAL A 41 -10.55 4.43 -6.32
N VAL A 42 -10.22 5.44 -5.50
CA VAL A 42 -11.14 5.96 -4.48
C VAL A 42 -12.27 6.77 -5.11
N ALA A 43 -12.01 7.49 -6.22
CA ALA A 43 -13.07 8.17 -6.97
C ALA A 43 -14.16 7.23 -7.51
N GLY A 44 -13.86 5.94 -7.71
CA GLY A 44 -14.81 4.90 -8.07
C GLY A 44 -15.61 4.33 -6.87
N THR A 45 -15.40 4.84 -5.67
CA THR A 45 -16.13 4.44 -4.45
C THR A 45 -17.04 5.55 -3.96
N ALA A 46 -17.88 5.24 -2.98
CA ALA A 46 -18.75 6.25 -2.31
C ALA A 46 -17.99 7.12 -1.28
N ILE A 47 -16.68 6.96 -1.13
CA ILE A 47 -15.87 7.68 -0.13
C ILE A 47 -15.57 9.10 -0.63
N PRO A 48 -15.99 10.17 0.08
CA PRO A 48 -15.66 11.54 -0.28
C PRO A 48 -14.14 11.75 -0.32
N LEU A 49 -13.63 12.33 -1.41
CA LEU A 49 -12.20 12.43 -1.71
C LEU A 49 -11.74 13.89 -1.81
N SER A 50 -10.71 14.24 -1.07
CA SER A 50 -9.94 15.49 -1.23
C SER A 50 -8.55 15.17 -1.77
N LEU A 51 -8.09 15.96 -2.75
CA LEU A 51 -6.80 15.72 -3.43
C LEU A 51 -5.82 16.87 -3.19
N VAL A 52 -4.65 16.53 -2.66
CA VAL A 52 -3.51 17.47 -2.49
C VAL A 52 -2.54 17.36 -3.68
N ARG A 53 -1.92 18.47 -4.05
CA ARG A 53 -0.87 18.49 -5.05
C ARG A 53 0.48 18.11 -4.44
N ILE A 54 0.75 16.80 -4.38
CA ILE A 54 2.06 16.27 -3.96
C ILE A 54 2.45 15.11 -4.87
N ARG A 55 3.75 15.01 -5.17
CA ARG A 55 4.35 13.88 -5.90
C ARG A 55 5.50 13.28 -5.12
N GLY A 56 5.75 11.98 -5.32
CA GLY A 56 6.89 11.30 -4.73
C GLY A 56 8.24 11.91 -5.14
N LEU A 57 9.13 12.08 -4.18
CA LEU A 57 10.43 12.73 -4.37
C LEU A 57 11.49 11.82 -5.00
N ARG A 58 11.31 10.48 -4.92
CA ARG A 58 12.35 9.48 -5.27
C ARG A 58 12.79 9.44 -6.74
N ARG A 59 12.09 10.06 -7.68
CA ARG A 59 12.42 10.06 -9.12
C ARG A 59 12.80 11.44 -9.66
N GLY A 60 13.26 12.36 -8.83
CA GLY A 60 13.70 13.70 -9.22
C GLY A 60 15.18 13.90 -8.96
N GLY A 61 15.88 14.62 -9.86
CA GLY A 61 17.27 15.00 -9.67
C GLY A 61 17.50 15.87 -8.42
N TRP A 62 18.76 16.23 -8.13
CA TRP A 62 19.16 16.98 -6.92
C TRP A 62 18.39 18.30 -6.70
N LEU A 63 18.00 19.01 -7.77
CA LEU A 63 17.17 20.21 -7.66
C LEU A 63 15.84 19.94 -6.95
N ARG A 64 15.28 18.76 -7.08
CA ARG A 64 14.01 18.36 -6.46
C ARG A 64 14.13 18.21 -4.95
N TRP A 65 15.32 17.88 -4.45
CA TRP A 65 15.60 17.84 -3.02
C TRP A 65 15.64 19.23 -2.40
N LEU A 66 16.12 20.24 -3.13
CA LEU A 66 16.10 21.64 -2.69
C LEU A 66 14.67 22.20 -2.62
N THR A 67 13.79 21.82 -3.54
CA THR A 67 12.39 22.26 -3.55
C THR A 67 11.48 21.41 -2.66
N ALA A 68 11.94 20.25 -2.20
CA ALA A 68 11.15 19.32 -1.40
C ALA A 68 10.51 19.95 -0.15
N PRO A 69 11.23 20.75 0.67
CA PRO A 69 10.65 21.39 1.85
C PRO A 69 9.46 22.29 1.50
N PHE A 70 9.56 23.08 0.43
CA PHE A 70 8.49 23.96 -0.03
C PHE A 70 7.27 23.17 -0.54
N ILE A 71 7.52 22.09 -1.29
CA ILE A 71 6.44 21.22 -1.79
C ILE A 71 5.71 20.55 -0.62
N VAL A 72 6.46 20.06 0.38
CA VAL A 72 5.88 19.45 1.57
C VAL A 72 5.13 20.50 2.41
N ALA A 73 5.67 21.69 2.60
CA ALA A 73 5.02 22.77 3.32
C ALA A 73 3.69 23.19 2.66
N LEU A 74 3.68 23.38 1.32
CA LEU A 74 2.48 23.70 0.57
C LEU A 74 1.44 22.57 0.62
N ALA A 75 1.88 21.31 0.52
CA ALA A 75 1.00 20.17 0.66
C ALA A 75 0.41 20.06 2.07
N THR A 76 1.20 20.39 3.10
CA THR A 76 0.75 20.44 4.50
C THR A 76 -0.26 21.57 4.71
N ALA A 77 -0.02 22.76 4.16
CA ALA A 77 -0.97 23.87 4.22
C ALA A 77 -2.32 23.49 3.56
N HIS A 78 -2.26 22.82 2.40
CA HIS A 78 -3.48 22.33 1.76
C HIS A 78 -4.18 21.26 2.60
N ALA A 79 -3.44 20.30 3.16
CA ALA A 79 -3.98 19.30 4.06
C ALA A 79 -4.62 19.92 5.31
N LEU A 80 -4.02 20.99 5.86
CA LEU A 80 -4.59 21.77 6.96
C LEU A 80 -5.95 22.39 6.60
N ILE A 81 -6.07 23.00 5.43
CA ILE A 81 -7.34 23.57 4.96
C ILE A 81 -8.42 22.48 4.91
N VAL A 82 -8.09 21.31 4.34
CA VAL A 82 -9.01 20.18 4.30
C VAL A 82 -9.36 19.71 5.71
N MET A 83 -8.37 19.61 6.61
CA MET A 83 -8.55 19.18 7.99
C MET A 83 -9.49 20.10 8.78
N ILE A 84 -9.33 21.42 8.61
CA ILE A 84 -10.18 22.45 9.23
C ILE A 84 -11.61 22.38 8.67
N LYS A 85 -11.75 22.18 7.36
CA LYS A 85 -13.08 22.09 6.70
C LYS A 85 -13.82 20.82 7.11
N ILE A 86 -13.18 19.68 7.08
CA ILE A 86 -13.80 18.36 7.33
C ILE A 86 -13.93 18.06 8.83
N ARG A 87 -13.04 18.60 9.68
CA ARG A 87 -12.99 18.41 11.14
C ARG A 87 -13.05 16.94 11.55
N PRO A 88 -12.16 16.07 11.07
CA PRO A 88 -12.20 14.66 11.43
C PRO A 88 -11.95 14.48 12.93
N SER A 89 -12.61 13.47 13.53
CA SER A 89 -12.36 13.08 14.92
C SER A 89 -11.03 12.36 15.07
N VAL A 90 -10.65 11.56 14.07
CA VAL A 90 -9.41 10.76 14.01
C VAL A 90 -8.85 10.77 12.60
N VAL A 91 -7.54 10.73 12.47
CA VAL A 91 -6.83 10.61 11.19
C VAL A 91 -6.08 9.29 11.16
N LEU A 92 -6.29 8.49 10.11
CA LEU A 92 -5.58 7.25 9.85
C LEU A 92 -4.63 7.44 8.66
N GLY A 93 -3.33 7.43 8.92
CA GLY A 93 -2.29 7.45 7.89
C GLY A 93 -1.91 6.02 7.46
N MET A 94 -2.19 5.68 6.21
CA MET A 94 -1.87 4.35 5.66
C MET A 94 -0.54 4.33 4.89
N GLY A 95 0.18 5.46 4.82
CA GLY A 95 1.44 5.56 4.10
C GLY A 95 1.33 6.25 2.74
N GLY A 96 2.47 6.27 2.02
CA GLY A 96 2.64 7.05 0.82
C GLY A 96 3.00 8.53 1.10
N PHE A 97 3.26 9.29 0.04
CA PHE A 97 3.76 10.67 0.20
C PHE A 97 2.75 11.63 0.81
N VAL A 98 1.46 11.41 0.55
CA VAL A 98 0.39 12.26 1.06
C VAL A 98 0.19 12.09 2.57
N SER A 99 0.54 10.93 3.12
CA SER A 99 0.41 10.67 4.56
C SER A 99 1.35 11.56 5.39
N GLY A 100 2.50 11.98 4.86
CA GLY A 100 3.40 12.92 5.53
C GLY A 100 2.70 14.26 5.83
N PRO A 101 2.35 15.05 4.82
CA PRO A 101 1.60 16.29 4.99
C PRO A 101 0.29 16.12 5.75
N GLY A 102 -0.48 15.05 5.47
CA GLY A 102 -1.73 14.78 6.17
C GLY A 102 -1.55 14.46 7.65
N GLY A 103 -0.52 13.69 8.01
CA GLY A 103 -0.19 13.39 9.40
C GLY A 103 0.32 14.61 10.17
N VAL A 104 1.17 15.43 9.54
CA VAL A 104 1.61 16.70 10.14
C VAL A 104 0.42 17.66 10.32
N ALA A 105 -0.48 17.75 9.34
CA ALA A 105 -1.69 18.57 9.47
C ALA A 105 -2.60 18.07 10.60
N ALA A 106 -2.74 16.76 10.77
CA ALA A 106 -3.50 16.17 11.89
C ALA A 106 -2.89 16.58 13.23
N TRP A 107 -1.58 16.46 13.38
CA TRP A 107 -0.84 16.86 14.59
C TRP A 107 -1.01 18.35 14.89
N LEU A 108 -0.83 19.24 13.90
CA LEU A 108 -1.04 20.67 14.06
C LEU A 108 -2.49 21.01 14.46
N CYS A 109 -3.48 20.29 13.94
CA CYS A 109 -4.88 20.42 14.33
C CYS A 109 -5.23 19.71 15.64
N ARG A 110 -4.25 19.14 16.36
CA ARG A 110 -4.45 18.36 17.60
C ARG A 110 -5.45 17.21 17.41
N LYS A 111 -5.47 16.59 16.23
CA LYS A 111 -6.30 15.43 15.96
C LYS A 111 -5.52 14.15 16.25
N PRO A 112 -6.13 13.15 16.92
CA PRO A 112 -5.49 11.86 17.09
C PRO A 112 -5.05 11.28 15.75
N LEU A 113 -3.75 10.98 15.64
CA LEU A 113 -3.14 10.37 14.46
C LEU A 113 -2.85 8.91 14.75
N VAL A 114 -3.49 8.04 14.01
CA VAL A 114 -3.15 6.61 13.94
C VAL A 114 -2.39 6.37 12.64
N ILE A 115 -1.32 5.62 12.67
CA ILE A 115 -0.64 5.18 11.45
C ILE A 115 -0.65 3.66 11.36
N HIS A 116 -0.72 3.14 10.15
CA HIS A 116 -0.61 1.72 9.86
C HIS A 116 0.48 1.47 8.81
N GLU A 117 1.38 0.53 9.10
CA GLU A 117 2.42 0.09 8.16
C GLU A 117 2.07 -1.29 7.62
N GLN A 118 2.04 -1.42 6.30
CA GLN A 118 1.68 -2.65 5.59
C GLN A 118 2.88 -3.52 5.24
N ASN A 119 4.08 -2.99 5.35
CA ASN A 119 5.32 -3.67 4.97
C ASN A 119 6.12 -4.10 6.19
N ALA A 120 6.93 -5.15 6.04
CA ALA A 120 7.85 -5.58 7.09
C ALA A 120 8.94 -4.55 7.41
N VAL A 121 9.25 -3.65 6.46
CA VAL A 121 10.16 -2.51 6.65
C VAL A 121 9.37 -1.21 6.47
N PRO A 122 9.29 -0.37 7.49
CA PRO A 122 8.46 0.82 7.44
C PRO A 122 9.00 1.86 6.47
N GLY A 123 8.08 2.42 5.69
CA GLY A 123 8.39 3.53 4.79
C GLY A 123 8.85 4.77 5.56
N LEU A 124 9.67 5.62 4.91
CA LEU A 124 10.21 6.84 5.54
C LEU A 124 9.11 7.72 6.14
N THR A 125 7.98 7.87 5.45
CA THR A 125 6.85 8.66 5.93
C THR A 125 6.32 8.11 7.27
N ASN A 126 6.05 6.81 7.35
CA ASN A 126 5.53 6.19 8.58
C ASN A 126 6.58 6.19 9.69
N ARG A 127 7.87 6.03 9.37
CA ARG A 127 8.98 6.17 10.35
C ARG A 127 9.04 7.57 10.97
N LEU A 128 8.80 8.62 10.18
CA LEU A 128 8.79 9.99 10.71
C LEU A 128 7.51 10.26 11.51
N LEU A 129 6.37 9.84 10.99
CA LEU A 129 5.08 10.04 11.64
C LEU A 129 4.92 9.24 12.93
N SER A 130 5.62 8.10 13.09
CA SER A 130 5.57 7.32 14.33
C SER A 130 6.00 8.10 15.58
N ARG A 131 6.78 9.18 15.40
CA ARG A 131 7.23 10.05 16.50
C ARG A 131 6.14 10.98 17.04
N ILE A 132 5.10 11.24 16.25
CA ILE A 132 4.00 12.16 16.58
C ILE A 132 2.63 11.46 16.56
N ALA A 133 2.59 10.20 16.17
CA ALA A 133 1.36 9.42 16.12
C ALA A 133 0.87 9.06 17.53
N THR A 134 -0.44 9.12 17.72
CA THR A 134 -1.11 8.67 18.96
C THR A 134 -1.07 7.16 19.10
N ARG A 135 -1.15 6.45 17.97
CA ARG A 135 -1.03 4.99 17.88
C ARG A 135 -0.31 4.59 16.60
N VAL A 136 0.51 3.57 16.71
CA VAL A 136 1.21 2.95 15.59
C VAL A 136 0.75 1.50 15.45
N LEU A 137 0.27 1.14 14.27
CA LEU A 137 -0.15 -0.20 13.91
C LEU A 137 0.79 -0.76 12.85
N GLU A 138 1.04 -2.05 12.90
CA GLU A 138 1.90 -2.75 11.94
C GLU A 138 1.27 -4.06 11.47
N ALA A 139 1.50 -4.40 10.21
CA ALA A 139 1.01 -5.65 9.64
C ALA A 139 1.89 -6.84 10.02
N PHE A 140 3.18 -6.63 10.14
CA PHE A 140 4.17 -7.64 10.48
C PHE A 140 4.82 -7.29 11.82
N PRO A 141 4.98 -8.27 12.73
CA PRO A 141 5.63 -8.03 14.01
C PRO A 141 7.05 -7.46 13.83
N ARG A 142 7.39 -6.46 14.62
CA ARG A 142 8.72 -5.83 14.63
C ARG A 142 9.08 -5.05 13.36
N SER A 143 8.07 -4.57 12.61
CA SER A 143 8.33 -3.61 11.52
C SER A 143 8.95 -2.33 12.06
N PHE A 144 8.50 -1.87 13.23
CA PHE A 144 9.09 -0.73 13.93
C PHE A 144 10.01 -1.18 15.07
N PRO A 145 10.98 -0.31 15.48
CA PRO A 145 11.74 -0.52 16.71
C PRO A 145 10.82 -0.62 17.94
N VAL A 146 11.24 -1.40 18.95
CA VAL A 146 10.44 -1.67 20.17
C VAL A 146 10.00 -0.38 20.88
N GLN A 147 10.83 0.67 20.83
CA GLN A 147 10.53 1.97 21.45
C GLN A 147 9.30 2.66 20.88
N VAL A 148 8.88 2.32 19.66
CA VAL A 148 7.66 2.86 19.02
C VAL A 148 6.40 2.25 19.63
N ASN A 149 6.50 1.10 20.29
CA ASN A 149 5.38 0.36 20.88
C ASN A 149 4.25 0.13 19.86
N ALA A 150 4.63 -0.30 18.66
CA ALA A 150 3.68 -0.59 17.58
C ALA A 150 2.88 -1.86 17.91
N ARG A 151 1.57 -1.82 17.60
CA ARG A 151 0.69 -2.97 17.76
C ARG A 151 0.55 -3.71 16.43
N CYS A 152 0.86 -4.99 16.42
CA CYS A 152 0.61 -5.84 15.26
C CYS A 152 -0.89 -6.14 15.12
N THR A 153 -1.45 -5.81 13.95
CA THR A 153 -2.87 -6.00 13.61
C THR A 153 -3.09 -6.80 12.34
N GLY A 154 -2.02 -7.18 11.64
CA GLY A 154 -2.11 -7.72 10.30
C GLY A 154 -2.45 -6.65 9.25
N ASN A 155 -2.47 -7.05 7.98
CA ASN A 155 -2.91 -6.17 6.89
C ASN A 155 -4.43 -6.20 6.76
N PRO A 156 -5.09 -5.04 6.64
CA PRO A 156 -6.49 -4.99 6.24
C PRO A 156 -6.66 -5.55 4.82
N VAL A 157 -7.53 -6.53 4.69
CA VAL A 157 -7.82 -7.22 3.43
C VAL A 157 -9.27 -6.96 3.06
N ARG A 158 -9.52 -6.70 1.77
CA ARG A 158 -10.89 -6.53 1.27
C ARG A 158 -11.70 -7.83 1.39
N ASP A 159 -13.00 -7.71 1.61
CA ASP A 159 -13.88 -8.85 1.84
C ASP A 159 -13.93 -9.83 0.66
N ASP A 160 -13.86 -9.32 -0.58
CA ASP A 160 -13.82 -10.16 -1.78
C ASP A 160 -12.61 -11.11 -1.77
N ILE A 161 -11.45 -10.63 -1.31
CA ILE A 161 -10.23 -11.44 -1.17
C ILE A 161 -10.30 -12.36 0.06
N ALA A 162 -10.82 -11.85 1.19
CA ALA A 162 -10.94 -12.65 2.42
C ALA A 162 -11.87 -13.86 2.23
N ARG A 163 -12.95 -13.70 1.46
CA ARG A 163 -13.89 -14.79 1.15
C ARG A 163 -13.26 -15.89 0.31
N VAL A 164 -12.38 -15.54 -0.62
CA VAL A 164 -11.65 -16.55 -1.42
C VAL A 164 -10.76 -17.42 -0.53
N GLY A 165 -10.10 -16.84 0.47
CA GLY A 165 -9.25 -17.57 1.41
C GLY A 165 -10.03 -18.52 2.34
N ASN A 166 -11.31 -18.25 2.58
CA ASN A 166 -12.19 -19.07 3.41
C ASN A 166 -12.92 -20.17 2.61
N ALA A 167 -12.93 -20.11 1.29
CA ALA A 167 -13.37 -21.21 0.47
C ALA A 167 -12.38 -22.38 0.66
N ALA A 168 -12.86 -23.50 1.17
CA ALA A 168 -12.05 -24.69 1.33
C ALA A 168 -11.42 -25.04 -0.02
N LEU A 169 -10.11 -24.82 -0.13
CA LEU A 169 -9.33 -25.32 -1.26
C LEU A 169 -9.26 -26.83 -1.07
N GLU A 170 -10.10 -27.56 -1.77
CA GLU A 170 -9.90 -28.99 -1.99
C GLU A 170 -8.60 -29.12 -2.79
N THR A 171 -7.47 -29.11 -2.09
CA THR A 171 -6.19 -29.48 -2.67
C THR A 171 -6.21 -30.99 -2.85
N SER A 172 -6.61 -31.45 -4.02
CA SER A 172 -6.29 -32.82 -4.42
C SER A 172 -4.76 -32.93 -4.46
N SER A 173 -4.18 -33.71 -3.60
CA SER A 173 -2.75 -34.04 -3.62
C SER A 173 -2.35 -34.90 -4.86
N GLU A 174 -3.30 -35.29 -5.67
CA GLU A 174 -3.13 -36.08 -6.87
C GLU A 174 -3.27 -35.17 -8.10
N GLY A 175 -2.19 -34.98 -8.81
CA GLY A 175 -2.16 -34.21 -10.06
C GLY A 175 -0.90 -33.38 -10.25
N PRO A 176 -0.73 -32.77 -11.44
CA PRO A 176 0.43 -31.90 -11.71
C PRO A 176 0.45 -30.69 -10.79
N LEU A 177 1.64 -30.29 -10.36
CA LEU A 177 1.83 -29.12 -9.51
C LEU A 177 1.41 -27.84 -10.24
N ASN A 178 0.52 -27.06 -9.64
CA ASN A 178 0.11 -25.76 -10.16
C ASN A 178 0.83 -24.65 -9.41
N LEU A 179 1.67 -23.91 -10.10
CA LEU A 179 2.47 -22.81 -9.55
C LEU A 179 1.89 -21.48 -9.98
N LEU A 180 1.56 -20.62 -9.01
CA LEU A 180 1.21 -19.23 -9.23
C LEU A 180 2.38 -18.33 -8.83
N VAL A 181 2.96 -17.62 -9.82
CA VAL A 181 4.02 -16.64 -9.60
C VAL A 181 3.46 -15.25 -9.84
N PHE A 182 3.45 -14.41 -8.82
CA PHE A 182 2.96 -13.05 -8.98
C PHE A 182 3.80 -12.04 -8.20
N GLY A 183 3.93 -10.85 -8.78
CA GLY A 183 4.55 -9.68 -8.17
C GLY A 183 3.52 -8.60 -7.89
N GLY A 184 3.97 -7.39 -7.57
CA GLY A 184 3.09 -6.22 -7.56
C GLY A 184 2.53 -5.90 -8.95
N SER A 185 1.62 -4.93 -9.06
CA SER A 185 0.90 -4.55 -10.30
C SER A 185 1.78 -4.28 -11.54
N ARG A 186 3.07 -4.02 -11.34
CA ARG A 186 4.07 -3.84 -12.41
C ARG A 186 4.95 -5.06 -12.63
N GLY A 187 4.61 -6.21 -12.04
CA GLY A 187 5.45 -7.39 -11.98
C GLY A 187 6.64 -7.23 -11.01
N ALA A 188 7.44 -8.26 -10.90
CA ALA A 188 8.66 -8.27 -10.08
C ALA A 188 9.82 -8.74 -10.96
N ARG A 189 10.59 -7.81 -11.53
CA ARG A 189 11.69 -8.12 -12.48
C ARG A 189 12.62 -9.23 -11.98
N LYS A 190 12.90 -9.27 -10.67
CA LYS A 190 13.74 -10.33 -10.10
C LYS A 190 13.06 -11.70 -10.18
N LEU A 191 11.76 -11.79 -9.88
CA LEU A 191 11.00 -13.04 -10.03
C LEU A 191 10.92 -13.47 -11.50
N ASN A 192 10.66 -12.53 -12.40
CA ASN A 192 10.55 -12.80 -13.85
C ASN A 192 11.83 -13.41 -14.43
N ARG A 193 13.00 -13.11 -13.86
CA ARG A 193 14.29 -13.64 -14.31
C ARG A 193 14.69 -14.91 -13.57
N VAL A 194 14.43 -15.00 -12.27
CA VAL A 194 14.93 -16.10 -11.43
C VAL A 194 14.03 -17.34 -11.50
N VAL A 195 12.71 -17.14 -11.55
CA VAL A 195 11.75 -18.26 -11.51
C VAL A 195 11.86 -19.18 -12.73
N PRO A 196 11.93 -18.70 -13.98
CA PRO A 196 12.12 -19.57 -15.13
C PRO A 196 13.35 -20.46 -14.99
N ALA A 197 14.50 -19.87 -14.69
CA ALA A 197 15.75 -20.62 -14.50
C ALA A 197 15.69 -21.63 -13.33
N ALA A 198 15.05 -21.25 -12.21
CA ALA A 198 14.86 -22.17 -11.08
C ALA A 198 13.98 -23.36 -11.43
N LEU A 199 12.91 -23.15 -12.20
CA LEU A 199 12.01 -24.21 -12.64
C LEU A 199 12.68 -25.14 -13.66
N SER A 200 13.48 -24.63 -14.57
CA SER A 200 14.30 -25.42 -15.48
C SER A 200 15.21 -26.37 -14.69
N LEU A 201 15.91 -25.89 -13.68
CA LEU A 201 16.76 -26.71 -12.81
C LEU A 201 15.99 -27.75 -11.98
N ALA A 202 14.78 -27.44 -11.59
CA ALA A 202 13.95 -28.29 -10.74
C ALA A 202 13.04 -29.26 -11.54
N GLN A 203 13.03 -29.19 -12.85
CA GLN A 203 12.09 -29.95 -13.71
C GLN A 203 12.14 -31.46 -13.48
N SER A 204 13.33 -32.04 -13.32
CA SER A 204 13.51 -33.48 -13.04
C SER A 204 12.96 -33.88 -11.67
N THR A 205 12.90 -32.99 -10.71
CA THR A 205 12.42 -33.22 -9.35
C THR A 205 10.91 -32.98 -9.22
N LEU A 206 10.40 -31.95 -9.91
CA LEU A 206 8.99 -31.52 -9.80
C LEU A 206 8.05 -32.35 -10.68
N GLY A 207 8.57 -33.06 -11.69
CA GLY A 207 7.73 -33.79 -12.66
C GLY A 207 6.92 -32.85 -13.54
N GLN A 208 5.65 -33.19 -13.78
CA GLN A 208 4.75 -32.32 -14.55
C GLN A 208 4.19 -31.18 -13.69
N PHE A 209 4.31 -29.94 -14.18
CA PHE A 209 3.77 -28.78 -13.50
C PHE A 209 3.24 -27.75 -14.51
N THR A 210 2.31 -26.91 -14.04
CA THR A 210 1.78 -25.77 -14.77
C THR A 210 2.20 -24.48 -14.06
N VAL A 211 2.57 -23.45 -14.82
CA VAL A 211 2.96 -22.14 -14.26
C VAL A 211 2.06 -21.05 -14.77
N LEU A 212 1.42 -20.33 -13.88
CA LEU A 212 0.77 -19.06 -14.18
C LEU A 212 1.62 -17.92 -13.59
N HIS A 213 2.25 -17.13 -14.48
CA HIS A 213 3.17 -16.05 -14.07
C HIS A 213 2.64 -14.66 -14.43
N GLN A 214 2.32 -13.87 -13.42
CA GLN A 214 1.97 -12.44 -13.60
C GLN A 214 3.27 -11.61 -13.60
N CYS A 215 3.81 -11.33 -14.77
CA CYS A 215 5.10 -10.66 -14.95
C CYS A 215 5.02 -9.13 -15.10
N GLY A 216 3.82 -8.57 -15.25
CA GLY A 216 3.60 -7.15 -15.59
C GLY A 216 3.60 -6.92 -17.10
N ALA A 217 2.75 -6.00 -17.56
CA ALA A 217 2.51 -5.78 -18.98
C ALA A 217 3.78 -5.45 -19.80
N ASP A 218 4.69 -4.67 -19.19
CA ASP A 218 5.90 -4.20 -19.87
C ASP A 218 7.01 -5.27 -19.99
N MET A 219 6.83 -6.44 -19.35
CA MET A 219 7.87 -7.49 -19.25
C MET A 219 7.40 -8.85 -19.78
N VAL A 220 6.26 -8.91 -20.44
CA VAL A 220 5.66 -10.17 -20.93
C VAL A 220 6.61 -10.90 -21.87
N GLU A 221 7.17 -10.20 -22.85
CA GLU A 221 8.00 -10.84 -23.88
C GLU A 221 9.35 -11.28 -23.32
N GLU A 222 10.01 -10.44 -22.51
CA GLU A 222 11.25 -10.81 -21.81
C GLU A 222 11.06 -12.06 -20.96
N THR A 223 9.94 -12.13 -20.20
CA THR A 223 9.64 -13.29 -19.35
C THR A 223 9.30 -14.53 -20.15
N ARG A 224 8.60 -14.39 -21.29
CA ARG A 224 8.26 -15.51 -22.17
C ARG A 224 9.51 -16.13 -22.78
N VAL A 225 10.48 -15.33 -23.19
CA VAL A 225 11.77 -15.82 -23.69
C VAL A 225 12.49 -16.62 -22.62
N ALA A 226 12.55 -16.09 -21.38
CA ALA A 226 13.19 -16.78 -20.25
C ALA A 226 12.58 -18.14 -19.87
N TYR A 227 11.31 -18.41 -20.25
CA TYR A 227 10.68 -19.74 -20.11
C TYR A 227 10.95 -20.70 -21.27
N ARG A 228 11.56 -20.24 -22.37
CA ARG A 228 11.90 -21.07 -23.54
C ARG A 228 13.36 -21.54 -23.52
N GLU A 229 14.20 -20.83 -22.78
CA GLU A 229 15.59 -21.17 -22.52
C GLU A 229 15.70 -22.25 -21.43
#